data_8a0a10e91193f90548deec77b6a5818d
#
_entry.id   8a0a10e91193f90548deec77b6a5818d
#
_cell.length_a   1.000
_cell.length_b   1.000
_cell.length_c   1.000
_cell.angle_alpha   90.00
_cell.angle_beta   90.00
_cell.angle_gamma   90.00
#
_symmetry.space_group_name_H-M   'P 1'
#
loop_
_entity.id
_entity.type
_entity.pdbx_description
1 polymer ?
#
loop_
_entity_poly.entity_id
_entity_poly.type
_entity_poly.pdbx_seq_one_letter_code
_entity_poly.pdbx_strand_id
1 'polypeptide(L)'
;MHFAPVEHASRFLAENPDIELFELFILDANGVPRGKLLHRDELLAVYQSGRPLPSTILGLTLNGDDVENSGLVWDVGDIDCRAYPLAGSLVRLPWRRVPTAAVQVSMHPSEGLPASVADPRHVLLRTIDALKADGYHPVMACELEFYLLDQKRDAQGHPQPALDNDGGRPRNTQVYGLRELEQIEPFLADLYAACKAQGIPARTAISEYAPGQVEITLEHGDALQAMDQAVRYKRLVKGVAHAHGMQACFMAKPFAHLAGTGMHMHLSLADAAGNNLFASQDKAGTPLLRQAVAGMLRHLRDSLLLFCPNANSFRRFQANSYAPLAPTWGVDNRTVSLRVPGGPASSRHIEHRICGADANPYLAAAAILAASHRGIRERLDPGAPVEGNGYAQATEHLPTDWLTALDALERSHWAREAMGERFLDVYLKVKRAEYRQFMAEVSEQDWRWYLHQA
;
A
#
# COMPACT_ATOMS: atom_id res chain seq x y z
N MET A 1 -6.82 23.28 5.08
CA MET A 1 -7.26 22.10 4.29
C MET A 1 -7.02 22.42 2.84
N HIS A 2 -6.32 21.58 2.09
CA HIS A 2 -6.03 21.84 0.69
C HIS A 2 -6.98 21.03 -0.19
N PHE A 3 -8.23 21.45 -0.24
CA PHE A 3 -9.13 20.98 -1.29
C PHE A 3 -8.68 21.54 -2.63
N ALA A 4 -8.89 20.76 -3.67
CA ALA A 4 -8.60 21.24 -5.01
C ALA A 4 -9.56 22.38 -5.38
N PRO A 5 -9.06 23.53 -5.84
CA PRO A 5 -9.91 24.65 -6.25
C PRO A 5 -10.73 24.30 -7.50
N VAL A 6 -11.93 24.89 -7.63
CA VAL A 6 -12.87 24.61 -8.73
C VAL A 6 -12.27 24.95 -10.11
N GLU A 7 -11.33 25.88 -10.16
CA GLU A 7 -10.60 26.28 -11.35
C GLU A 7 -9.81 25.12 -11.96
N HIS A 8 -9.35 24.15 -11.13
CA HIS A 8 -8.67 22.95 -11.62
C HIS A 8 -9.64 22.08 -12.43
N ALA A 9 -10.87 21.88 -11.93
CA ALA A 9 -11.88 21.12 -12.66
C ALA A 9 -12.30 21.83 -13.94
N SER A 10 -12.52 23.16 -13.89
CA SER A 10 -12.89 23.98 -15.07
C SER A 10 -11.83 23.90 -16.17
N ARG A 11 -10.55 24.01 -15.80
CA ARG A 11 -9.42 23.86 -16.73
C ARG A 11 -9.36 22.45 -17.32
N PHE A 12 -9.44 21.43 -16.48
CA PHE A 12 -9.40 20.03 -16.91
C PHE A 12 -10.52 19.73 -17.91
N LEU A 13 -11.74 20.22 -17.65
CA LEU A 13 -12.88 20.06 -18.56
C LEU A 13 -12.65 20.76 -19.90
N ALA A 14 -12.06 21.96 -19.91
CA ALA A 14 -11.73 22.69 -21.14
C ALA A 14 -10.65 21.96 -21.96
N GLU A 15 -9.63 21.42 -21.30
CA GLU A 15 -8.51 20.68 -21.93
C GLU A 15 -8.91 19.26 -22.38
N ASN A 16 -10.00 18.71 -21.82
CA ASN A 16 -10.46 17.33 -22.07
C ASN A 16 -11.96 17.31 -22.45
N PRO A 17 -12.34 17.85 -23.63
CA PRO A 17 -13.75 17.94 -24.04
C PRO A 17 -14.39 16.58 -24.32
N ASP A 18 -13.59 15.54 -24.57
CA ASP A 18 -14.01 14.17 -24.85
C ASP A 18 -14.36 13.35 -23.61
N ILE A 19 -13.95 13.79 -22.41
CA ILE A 19 -14.24 13.06 -21.16
C ILE A 19 -15.71 13.26 -20.78
N GLU A 20 -16.45 12.16 -20.66
CA GLU A 20 -17.86 12.15 -20.30
C GLU A 20 -18.14 11.66 -18.90
N LEU A 21 -17.26 10.78 -18.37
CA LEU A 21 -17.44 10.09 -17.09
C LEU A 21 -16.30 10.38 -16.12
N PHE A 22 -16.64 10.49 -14.83
CA PHE A 22 -15.67 10.74 -13.76
C PHE A 22 -15.85 9.72 -12.64
N GLU A 23 -14.83 8.93 -12.38
CA GLU A 23 -14.78 8.04 -11.22
C GLU A 23 -14.35 8.82 -9.99
N LEU A 24 -15.29 9.18 -9.14
CA LEU A 24 -15.01 9.76 -7.83
C LEU A 24 -14.75 8.65 -6.85
N PHE A 25 -13.56 8.61 -6.20
CA PHE A 25 -13.21 7.55 -5.28
C PHE A 25 -12.48 8.02 -4.03
N ILE A 26 -12.72 7.30 -2.94
CA ILE A 26 -11.95 7.34 -1.69
C ILE A 26 -11.34 5.96 -1.46
N LEU A 27 -10.21 5.89 -0.75
CA LEU A 27 -9.61 4.62 -0.38
C LEU A 27 -10.07 4.22 1.02
N ASP A 28 -10.66 3.03 1.18
CA ASP A 28 -11.02 2.51 2.48
C ASP A 28 -9.80 1.99 3.26
N ALA A 29 -10.00 1.52 4.49
CA ALA A 29 -8.92 1.00 5.33
C ALA A 29 -8.26 -0.27 4.77
N ASN A 30 -8.95 -1.02 3.91
CA ASN A 30 -8.44 -2.19 3.20
C ASN A 30 -7.63 -1.85 1.93
N GLY A 31 -7.54 -0.56 1.57
CA GLY A 31 -6.91 -0.14 0.33
C GLY A 31 -7.79 -0.40 -0.90
N VAL A 32 -9.09 -0.56 -0.72
CA VAL A 32 -10.06 -0.71 -1.81
C VAL A 32 -10.59 0.67 -2.21
N PRO A 33 -10.49 1.06 -3.49
CA PRO A 33 -11.14 2.26 -3.99
C PRO A 33 -12.67 2.09 -3.96
N ARG A 34 -13.35 2.93 -3.21
CA ARG A 34 -14.81 2.99 -3.09
C ARG A 34 -15.32 4.31 -3.62
N GLY A 35 -16.50 4.36 -4.25
CA GLY A 35 -17.00 5.63 -4.75
C GLY A 35 -18.15 5.54 -5.74
N LYS A 36 -18.25 6.54 -6.61
CA LYS A 36 -19.36 6.70 -7.57
C LYS A 36 -18.82 7.07 -8.95
N LEU A 37 -19.56 6.67 -9.98
CA LEU A 37 -19.35 7.15 -11.34
C LEU A 37 -20.29 8.35 -11.57
N LEU A 38 -19.72 9.47 -12.00
CA LEU A 38 -20.43 10.74 -12.24
C LEU A 38 -20.41 11.08 -13.71
N HIS A 39 -21.43 11.80 -14.18
CA HIS A 39 -21.42 12.44 -15.48
C HIS A 39 -20.62 13.76 -15.46
N ARG A 40 -20.21 14.22 -16.64
CA ARG A 40 -19.38 15.40 -16.83
C ARG A 40 -19.95 16.67 -16.17
N ASP A 41 -21.26 16.88 -16.26
CA ASP A 41 -21.96 18.03 -15.71
C ASP A 41 -22.00 18.09 -14.18
N GLU A 42 -21.78 16.96 -13.51
CA GLU A 42 -21.75 16.89 -12.05
C GLU A 42 -20.39 17.31 -11.44
N LEU A 43 -19.30 17.30 -12.23
CA LEU A 43 -17.93 17.46 -11.69
C LEU A 43 -17.73 18.81 -10.99
N LEU A 44 -18.19 19.91 -11.57
CA LEU A 44 -18.00 21.24 -10.97
C LEU A 44 -18.71 21.37 -9.63
N ALA A 45 -19.90 20.80 -9.48
CA ALA A 45 -20.62 20.79 -8.22
C ALA A 45 -19.85 20.04 -7.11
N VAL A 46 -19.14 18.96 -7.47
CA VAL A 46 -18.28 18.22 -6.52
C VAL A 46 -17.15 19.10 -6.01
N TYR A 47 -16.53 19.91 -6.86
CA TYR A 47 -15.46 20.82 -6.47
C TYR A 47 -15.98 22.01 -5.65
N GLN A 48 -17.20 22.48 -5.93
CA GLN A 48 -17.80 23.63 -5.25
C GLN A 48 -18.33 23.28 -3.85
N SER A 49 -18.99 22.13 -3.69
CA SER A 49 -19.73 21.79 -2.47
C SER A 49 -19.47 20.39 -1.91
N GLY A 50 -18.53 19.64 -2.48
CA GLY A 50 -18.29 18.25 -2.14
C GLY A 50 -19.43 17.33 -2.62
N ARG A 51 -19.20 16.01 -2.54
CA ARG A 51 -20.20 14.97 -2.85
C ARG A 51 -20.60 14.23 -1.58
N PRO A 52 -21.89 14.06 -1.30
CA PRO A 52 -22.34 13.20 -0.20
C PRO A 52 -21.94 11.75 -0.44
N LEU A 53 -21.31 11.14 0.55
CA LEU A 53 -21.00 9.72 0.62
C LEU A 53 -21.34 9.21 2.02
N PRO A 54 -21.92 8.01 2.17
CA PRO A 54 -22.22 7.45 3.48
C PRO A 54 -20.94 7.16 4.27
N SER A 55 -20.94 7.42 5.57
CA SER A 55 -19.75 7.27 6.42
C SER A 55 -19.24 5.82 6.48
N THR A 56 -20.13 4.85 6.33
CA THR A 56 -19.84 3.42 6.33
C THR A 56 -18.82 3.01 5.27
N ILE A 57 -18.74 3.75 4.15
CA ILE A 57 -17.84 3.41 3.02
C ILE A 57 -16.36 3.26 3.44
N LEU A 58 -15.96 3.90 4.55
CA LEU A 58 -14.60 3.82 5.11
C LEU A 58 -14.42 2.65 6.08
N GLY A 59 -15.50 2.02 6.54
CA GLY A 59 -15.52 0.93 7.52
C GLY A 59 -16.07 -0.39 7.00
N LEU A 60 -16.14 -0.58 5.69
CA LEU A 60 -16.56 -1.82 5.06
C LEU A 60 -15.49 -2.92 5.21
N THR A 61 -15.93 -4.18 5.24
CA THR A 61 -15.03 -5.32 5.07
C THR A 61 -14.40 -5.32 3.67
N LEU A 62 -13.38 -6.15 3.47
CA LEU A 62 -12.76 -6.34 2.14
C LEU A 62 -13.82 -6.71 1.07
N ASN A 63 -14.82 -7.50 1.43
CA ASN A 63 -15.90 -7.94 0.56
C ASN A 63 -17.00 -6.88 0.35
N GLY A 64 -16.98 -5.80 1.13
CA GLY A 64 -17.95 -4.70 1.03
C GLY A 64 -19.13 -4.79 1.98
N ASP A 65 -19.07 -5.66 2.99
CA ASP A 65 -20.12 -5.78 3.98
C ASP A 65 -19.99 -4.72 5.07
N ASP A 66 -21.11 -4.28 5.60
CA ASP A 66 -21.19 -3.39 6.75
C ASP A 66 -20.64 -4.06 8.02
N VAL A 67 -19.96 -3.28 8.85
CA VAL A 67 -19.52 -3.72 10.18
C VAL A 67 -20.40 -3.02 11.23
N GLU A 68 -21.39 -3.74 11.76
CA GLU A 68 -22.49 -3.20 12.58
C GLU A 68 -22.04 -2.31 13.72
N ASN A 69 -20.99 -2.68 14.43
CA ASN A 69 -20.47 -1.95 15.59
C ASN A 69 -19.27 -1.06 15.27
N SER A 70 -19.08 -0.69 13.99
CA SER A 70 -17.95 0.16 13.57
C SER A 70 -18.02 1.59 14.11
N GLY A 71 -19.20 2.07 14.47
CA GLY A 71 -19.48 3.47 14.79
C GLY A 71 -19.64 4.35 13.53
N LEU A 72 -19.79 3.75 12.35
CA LEU A 72 -19.93 4.45 11.07
C LEU A 72 -21.24 4.16 10.34
N VAL A 73 -22.00 3.16 10.77
CA VAL A 73 -23.24 2.73 10.10
C VAL A 73 -24.45 2.83 11.04
N TRP A 74 -24.83 1.75 11.72
CA TRP A 74 -26.07 1.69 12.50
C TRP A 74 -26.08 2.61 13.72
N ASP A 75 -24.93 2.75 14.39
CA ASP A 75 -24.78 3.62 15.58
C ASP A 75 -25.08 5.10 15.28
N VAL A 76 -24.88 5.53 14.03
CA VAL A 76 -25.04 6.93 13.60
C VAL A 76 -26.11 7.10 12.52
N GLY A 77 -26.81 6.02 12.14
CA GLY A 77 -27.83 6.04 11.08
C GLY A 77 -27.26 6.23 9.68
N ASP A 78 -26.02 5.75 9.44
CA ASP A 78 -25.31 5.82 8.16
C ASP A 78 -25.29 7.24 7.54
N ILE A 79 -24.92 8.22 8.35
CA ILE A 79 -24.93 9.63 7.95
C ILE A 79 -23.98 9.91 6.77
N ASP A 80 -24.45 10.74 5.86
CA ASP A 80 -23.60 11.26 4.78
C ASP A 80 -22.54 12.23 5.31
N CYS A 81 -21.32 12.03 4.87
CA CYS A 81 -20.21 12.97 4.97
C CYS A 81 -19.97 13.64 3.61
N ARG A 82 -19.34 14.81 3.62
CA ARG A 82 -18.95 15.51 2.39
C ARG A 82 -17.57 15.08 1.93
N ALA A 83 -17.47 14.54 0.73
CA ALA A 83 -16.21 14.16 0.11
C ALA A 83 -15.74 15.25 -0.85
N TYR A 84 -14.55 15.81 -0.60
CA TYR A 84 -13.95 16.89 -1.36
C TYR A 84 -12.76 16.41 -2.16
N PRO A 85 -12.57 16.89 -3.43
CA PRO A 85 -11.47 16.52 -4.30
C PRO A 85 -10.10 16.88 -3.73
N LEU A 86 -9.15 15.97 -3.87
CA LEU A 86 -7.75 16.21 -3.51
C LEU A 86 -7.02 16.90 -4.68
N ALA A 87 -6.16 17.86 -4.33
CA ALA A 87 -5.36 18.56 -5.34
C ALA A 87 -4.45 17.57 -6.09
N GLY A 88 -4.37 17.72 -7.42
CA GLY A 88 -3.55 16.88 -8.29
C GLY A 88 -4.07 15.44 -8.51
N SER A 89 -5.29 15.12 -8.04
CA SER A 89 -5.86 13.77 -8.17
C SER A 89 -6.76 13.57 -9.39
N LEU A 90 -7.15 14.65 -10.08
CA LEU A 90 -7.98 14.58 -11.28
C LEU A 90 -7.11 14.20 -12.48
N VAL A 91 -7.29 12.98 -12.98
CA VAL A 91 -6.44 12.38 -14.03
C VAL A 91 -7.25 11.54 -15.01
N ARG A 92 -6.82 11.48 -16.27
CA ARG A 92 -7.41 10.59 -17.28
C ARG A 92 -7.14 9.13 -16.95
N LEU A 93 -8.08 8.26 -17.36
CA LEU A 93 -7.95 6.80 -17.30
C LEU A 93 -7.78 6.23 -18.72
N PRO A 94 -6.57 6.19 -19.28
CA PRO A 94 -6.34 5.85 -20.69
C PRO A 94 -6.75 4.43 -21.10
N TRP A 95 -6.90 3.53 -20.14
CA TRP A 95 -7.33 2.15 -20.35
C TRP A 95 -8.84 1.97 -20.42
N ARG A 96 -9.62 3.03 -20.23
CA ARG A 96 -11.08 2.94 -20.28
C ARG A 96 -11.59 3.08 -21.72
N ARG A 97 -12.52 2.21 -22.11
CA ARG A 97 -13.14 2.24 -23.45
C ARG A 97 -13.92 3.54 -23.70
N VAL A 98 -14.69 3.97 -22.70
CA VAL A 98 -15.36 5.29 -22.71
C VAL A 98 -14.36 6.29 -22.10
N PRO A 99 -14.12 7.44 -22.75
CA PRO A 99 -13.25 8.47 -22.19
C PRO A 99 -13.67 8.84 -20.76
N THR A 100 -12.82 8.50 -19.82
CA THR A 100 -13.12 8.59 -18.38
C THR A 100 -11.92 9.23 -17.66
N ALA A 101 -12.19 10.02 -16.64
CA ALA A 101 -11.19 10.47 -15.68
C ALA A 101 -11.51 9.97 -14.27
N ALA A 102 -10.55 10.06 -13.37
CA ALA A 102 -10.75 9.77 -11.95
C ALA A 102 -10.39 10.99 -11.12
N VAL A 103 -11.05 11.15 -9.98
CA VAL A 103 -10.71 12.10 -8.94
C VAL A 103 -10.77 11.42 -7.59
N GLN A 104 -9.68 11.51 -6.83
CA GLN A 104 -9.63 11.04 -5.45
C GLN A 104 -10.18 12.11 -4.52
N VAL A 105 -10.94 11.69 -3.51
CA VAL A 105 -11.57 12.57 -2.53
C VAL A 105 -11.17 12.18 -1.11
N SER A 106 -11.33 13.13 -0.17
CA SER A 106 -11.26 12.91 1.26
C SER A 106 -12.60 13.27 1.90
N MET A 107 -13.04 12.48 2.85
CA MET A 107 -14.37 12.59 3.47
C MET A 107 -14.32 13.42 4.75
N HIS A 108 -15.27 14.36 4.89
CA HIS A 108 -15.40 15.25 6.04
C HIS A 108 -16.83 15.21 6.58
N PRO A 109 -17.04 15.23 7.92
CA PRO A 109 -18.39 15.25 8.52
C PRO A 109 -19.24 16.43 8.03
N SER A 110 -18.62 17.61 7.84
CA SER A 110 -19.23 18.77 7.20
C SER A 110 -18.14 19.71 6.70
N GLU A 111 -18.54 20.75 5.95
CA GLU A 111 -17.62 21.78 5.46
C GLU A 111 -16.87 22.43 6.62
N GLY A 112 -15.57 22.60 6.45
CA GLY A 112 -14.67 23.20 7.46
C GLY A 112 -14.27 22.29 8.62
N LEU A 113 -14.83 21.08 8.73
CA LEU A 113 -14.41 20.09 9.73
C LEU A 113 -13.22 19.24 9.26
N PRO A 114 -12.46 18.64 10.20
CA PRO A 114 -11.42 17.67 9.87
C PRO A 114 -11.96 16.50 9.05
N ALA A 115 -11.08 15.80 8.34
CA ALA A 115 -11.44 14.58 7.63
C ALA A 115 -12.02 13.53 8.58
N SER A 116 -12.85 12.62 8.02
CA SER A 116 -13.37 11.47 8.76
C SER A 116 -12.24 10.75 9.50
N VAL A 117 -12.51 10.38 10.74
CA VAL A 117 -11.54 9.65 11.57
C VAL A 117 -11.10 8.33 10.97
N ALA A 118 -11.93 7.75 10.09
CA ALA A 118 -11.67 6.48 9.41
C ALA A 118 -10.93 6.63 8.06
N ASP A 119 -10.60 7.87 7.62
CA ASP A 119 -9.85 8.12 6.39
C ASP A 119 -8.36 7.75 6.57
N PRO A 120 -7.86 6.68 5.90
CA PRO A 120 -6.46 6.23 6.04
C PRO A 120 -5.43 7.29 5.59
N ARG A 121 -5.76 8.07 4.56
CA ARG A 121 -4.89 9.14 4.07
C ARG A 121 -4.68 10.22 5.14
N HIS A 122 -5.73 10.49 5.91
CA HIS A 122 -5.65 11.48 6.97
C HIS A 122 -4.81 10.99 8.17
N VAL A 123 -4.77 9.68 8.42
CA VAL A 123 -3.84 9.08 9.41
C VAL A 123 -2.38 9.39 9.00
N LEU A 124 -2.03 9.15 7.74
CA LEU A 124 -0.70 9.48 7.23
C LEU A 124 -0.39 10.97 7.33
N LEU A 125 -1.34 11.83 6.95
CA LEU A 125 -1.15 13.28 7.00
C LEU A 125 -0.81 13.76 8.43
N ARG A 126 -1.55 13.32 9.45
CA ARG A 126 -1.26 13.67 10.85
C ARG A 126 0.14 13.22 11.29
N THR A 127 0.57 12.04 10.83
CA THR A 127 1.91 11.52 11.15
C THR A 127 3.00 12.37 10.49
N ILE A 128 2.79 12.79 9.24
CA ILE A 128 3.70 13.69 8.52
C ILE A 128 3.76 15.05 9.22
N ASP A 129 2.62 15.60 9.64
CA ASP A 129 2.57 16.89 10.33
C ASP A 129 3.32 16.85 11.67
N ALA A 130 3.24 15.74 12.41
CA ALA A 130 3.99 15.53 13.64
C ALA A 130 5.52 15.51 13.41
N LEU A 131 5.98 14.85 12.33
CA LEU A 131 7.40 14.88 11.94
C LEU A 131 7.84 16.26 11.51
N LYS A 132 7.06 16.98 10.71
CA LYS A 132 7.36 18.32 10.24
C LYS A 132 7.42 19.33 11.40
N ALA A 133 6.62 19.17 12.43
CA ALA A 133 6.66 19.99 13.63
C ALA A 133 8.00 19.88 14.39
N ASP A 134 8.68 18.72 14.31
CA ASP A 134 10.02 18.48 14.86
C ASP A 134 11.14 18.78 13.82
N GLY A 135 10.80 19.37 12.67
CA GLY A 135 11.76 19.77 11.61
C GLY A 135 12.17 18.66 10.64
N TYR A 136 11.46 17.51 10.63
CA TYR A 136 11.74 16.38 9.75
C TYR A 136 10.73 16.32 8.59
N HIS A 137 11.22 16.37 7.36
CA HIS A 137 10.42 16.26 6.14
C HIS A 137 10.59 14.86 5.55
N PRO A 138 9.61 13.96 5.68
CA PRO A 138 9.74 12.59 5.19
C PRO A 138 9.67 12.51 3.67
N VAL A 139 10.64 11.79 3.10
CA VAL A 139 10.73 11.46 1.67
C VAL A 139 10.62 9.95 1.54
N MET A 140 9.68 9.48 0.72
CA MET A 140 9.39 8.05 0.56
C MET A 140 9.35 7.61 -0.90
N ALA A 141 9.56 6.32 -1.12
CA ALA A 141 9.36 5.63 -2.38
C ALA A 141 8.73 4.25 -2.12
N CYS A 142 8.16 3.65 -3.17
CA CYS A 142 7.66 2.28 -3.13
C CYS A 142 8.23 1.47 -4.30
N GLU A 143 8.60 0.22 -4.02
CA GLU A 143 8.78 -0.85 -5.00
C GLU A 143 7.56 -1.76 -4.88
N LEU A 144 6.81 -1.92 -5.96
CA LEU A 144 5.57 -2.71 -5.93
C LEU A 144 5.69 -3.91 -6.86
N GLU A 145 5.61 -5.08 -6.25
CA GLU A 145 5.53 -6.35 -6.96
C GLU A 145 4.08 -6.73 -7.24
N PHE A 146 3.85 -7.37 -8.38
CA PHE A 146 2.56 -7.92 -8.76
C PHE A 146 2.71 -9.07 -9.74
N TYR A 147 1.69 -9.94 -9.80
CA TYR A 147 1.60 -10.95 -10.83
C TYR A 147 0.69 -10.49 -11.97
N LEU A 148 1.08 -10.79 -13.19
CA LEU A 148 0.20 -10.78 -14.35
C LEU A 148 -0.40 -12.17 -14.53
N LEU A 149 -1.70 -12.29 -14.31
CA LEU A 149 -2.46 -13.51 -14.38
C LEU A 149 -3.36 -13.52 -15.61
N ASP A 150 -3.66 -14.72 -16.12
CA ASP A 150 -4.69 -14.91 -17.12
C ASP A 150 -6.07 -14.59 -16.50
N GLN A 151 -6.96 -13.98 -17.27
CA GLN A 151 -8.35 -13.83 -16.86
C GLN A 151 -9.07 -15.18 -16.75
N LYS A 152 -8.61 -16.19 -17.50
CA LYS A 152 -9.13 -17.56 -17.45
C LYS A 152 -8.37 -18.35 -16.39
N ARG A 153 -9.12 -19.14 -15.63
CA ARG A 153 -8.58 -20.11 -14.68
C ARG A 153 -8.13 -21.38 -15.40
N ASP A 154 -7.29 -22.18 -14.76
CA ASP A 154 -6.98 -23.52 -15.24
C ASP A 154 -8.20 -24.48 -15.11
N ALA A 155 -8.03 -25.73 -15.54
CA ALA A 155 -9.10 -26.73 -15.50
C ALA A 155 -9.57 -27.09 -14.07
N GLN A 156 -8.76 -26.76 -13.05
CA GLN A 156 -9.05 -26.97 -11.65
C GLN A 156 -9.61 -25.70 -10.97
N GLY A 157 -9.78 -24.60 -11.73
CA GLY A 157 -10.26 -23.32 -11.22
C GLY A 157 -9.19 -22.44 -10.56
N HIS A 158 -7.90 -22.79 -10.63
CA HIS A 158 -6.83 -22.03 -10.04
C HIS A 158 -6.36 -20.87 -10.96
N PRO A 159 -5.83 -19.79 -10.36
CA PRO A 159 -5.17 -18.76 -11.14
C PRO A 159 -3.92 -19.31 -11.83
N GLN A 160 -3.57 -18.72 -12.97
CA GLN A 160 -2.37 -19.08 -13.73
C GLN A 160 -1.71 -17.81 -14.29
N PRO A 161 -0.37 -17.81 -14.54
CA PRO A 161 0.28 -16.68 -15.17
C PRO A 161 -0.36 -16.33 -16.52
N ALA A 162 -0.39 -15.04 -16.88
CA ALA A 162 -0.90 -14.60 -18.17
C ALA A 162 -0.10 -15.20 -19.35
N LEU A 163 -0.72 -15.23 -20.52
CA LEU A 163 0.01 -15.53 -21.76
C LEU A 163 0.90 -14.34 -22.10
N ASP A 164 2.08 -14.65 -22.62
CA ASP A 164 2.99 -13.68 -23.21
C ASP A 164 2.57 -13.28 -24.64
N ASN A 165 3.33 -12.36 -25.26
CA ASN A 165 3.04 -11.88 -26.61
C ASN A 165 3.14 -12.96 -27.69
N ASP A 166 3.89 -14.04 -27.41
CA ASP A 166 4.03 -15.19 -28.33
C ASP A 166 2.93 -16.25 -28.12
N GLY A 167 2.02 -16.02 -27.16
CA GLY A 167 0.96 -16.95 -26.77
C GLY A 167 1.47 -18.09 -25.88
N GLY A 168 2.69 -17.99 -25.37
CA GLY A 168 3.27 -18.89 -24.39
C GLY A 168 2.81 -18.55 -22.96
N ARG A 169 3.02 -19.50 -22.05
CA ARG A 169 2.76 -19.26 -20.62
C ARG A 169 4.07 -19.41 -19.86
N PRO A 170 4.51 -18.36 -19.11
CA PRO A 170 5.72 -18.47 -18.30
C PRO A 170 5.61 -19.60 -17.29
N ARG A 171 6.66 -20.42 -17.16
CA ARG A 171 6.68 -21.58 -16.24
C ARG A 171 7.88 -21.61 -15.32
N ASN A 172 8.97 -20.98 -15.71
CA ASN A 172 10.24 -21.05 -15.02
C ASN A 172 10.58 -19.73 -14.34
N THR A 173 11.34 -19.78 -13.27
CA THR A 173 11.98 -18.61 -12.68
C THR A 173 13.04 -18.06 -13.61
N GLN A 174 12.91 -16.77 -13.95
CA GLN A 174 13.86 -16.02 -14.78
C GLN A 174 14.06 -14.62 -14.18
N VAL A 175 14.51 -14.58 -12.92
CA VAL A 175 14.74 -13.32 -12.22
C VAL A 175 15.75 -12.46 -12.96
N TYR A 176 15.44 -11.17 -13.13
CA TYR A 176 16.19 -10.21 -13.96
C TYR A 176 16.25 -10.57 -15.45
N GLY A 177 15.42 -11.49 -15.94
CA GLY A 177 15.38 -11.88 -17.35
C GLY A 177 14.83 -10.75 -18.23
N LEU A 178 15.62 -10.29 -19.20
CA LEU A 178 15.17 -9.24 -20.13
C LEU A 178 14.13 -9.79 -21.12
N ARG A 179 14.27 -11.06 -21.50
CA ARG A 179 13.30 -11.72 -22.40
C ARG A 179 11.88 -11.73 -21.80
N GLU A 180 11.75 -11.94 -20.51
CA GLU A 180 10.47 -11.92 -19.81
C GLU A 180 9.80 -10.54 -19.86
N LEU A 181 10.61 -9.46 -19.85
CA LEU A 181 10.11 -8.10 -20.03
C LEU A 181 9.75 -7.82 -21.50
N GLU A 182 10.54 -8.32 -22.47
CA GLU A 182 10.22 -8.24 -23.91
C GLU A 182 8.91 -8.96 -24.24
N GLN A 183 8.65 -10.10 -23.58
CA GLN A 183 7.42 -10.89 -23.78
C GLN A 183 6.13 -10.20 -23.28
N ILE A 184 6.23 -9.14 -22.48
CA ILE A 184 5.11 -8.31 -22.01
C ILE A 184 5.29 -6.84 -22.44
N GLU A 185 6.11 -6.57 -23.45
CA GLU A 185 6.46 -5.20 -23.91
C GLU A 185 5.22 -4.33 -24.19
N PRO A 186 4.15 -4.76 -24.90
CA PRO A 186 2.99 -3.90 -25.14
C PRO A 186 2.29 -3.48 -23.85
N PHE A 187 2.19 -4.37 -22.87
CA PHE A 187 1.64 -4.03 -21.55
C PHE A 187 2.53 -2.99 -20.83
N LEU A 188 3.86 -3.18 -20.84
CA LEU A 188 4.80 -2.25 -20.20
C LEU A 188 4.79 -0.87 -20.89
N ALA A 189 4.73 -0.83 -22.22
CA ALA A 189 4.66 0.42 -22.97
C ALA A 189 3.41 1.24 -22.60
N ASP A 190 2.23 0.61 -22.59
CA ASP A 190 0.99 1.27 -22.21
C ASP A 190 0.96 1.65 -20.72
N LEU A 191 1.55 0.81 -19.86
CA LEU A 191 1.68 1.11 -18.44
C LEU A 191 2.53 2.36 -18.21
N TYR A 192 3.71 2.46 -18.83
CA TYR A 192 4.57 3.64 -18.70
C TYR A 192 3.93 4.89 -19.31
N ALA A 193 3.23 4.76 -20.45
CA ALA A 193 2.49 5.85 -21.05
C ALA A 193 1.38 6.35 -20.12
N ALA A 194 0.63 5.46 -19.49
CA ALA A 194 -0.41 5.78 -18.52
C ALA A 194 0.17 6.41 -17.24
N CYS A 195 1.29 5.90 -16.73
CA CYS A 195 2.01 6.48 -15.59
C CYS A 195 2.43 7.92 -15.89
N LYS A 196 3.03 8.17 -17.06
CA LYS A 196 3.43 9.51 -17.49
C LYS A 196 2.22 10.46 -17.58
N ALA A 197 1.11 9.99 -18.14
CA ALA A 197 -0.12 10.80 -18.28
C ALA A 197 -0.75 11.17 -16.92
N GLN A 198 -0.53 10.35 -15.89
CA GLN A 198 -1.03 10.58 -14.53
C GLN A 198 0.02 11.20 -13.57
N GLY A 199 1.20 11.54 -14.05
CA GLY A 199 2.29 12.08 -13.23
C GLY A 199 2.78 11.08 -12.16
N ILE A 200 2.72 9.78 -12.46
CA ILE A 200 3.26 8.72 -11.59
C ILE A 200 4.68 8.42 -12.06
N PRO A 201 5.70 8.58 -11.19
CA PRO A 201 7.10 8.51 -11.58
C PRO A 201 7.61 7.05 -11.58
N ALA A 202 7.01 6.18 -12.41
CA ALA A 202 7.46 4.81 -12.62
C ALA A 202 8.84 4.79 -13.30
N ARG A 203 9.77 3.98 -12.78
CA ARG A 203 11.15 3.91 -13.23
C ARG A 203 11.52 2.52 -13.75
N THR A 204 12.18 1.73 -12.93
CA THR A 204 12.73 0.42 -13.29
C THR A 204 11.67 -0.65 -13.27
N ALA A 205 11.60 -1.50 -14.29
CA ALA A 205 10.86 -2.75 -14.28
C ALA A 205 11.84 -3.92 -14.15
N ILE A 206 11.46 -4.94 -13.39
CA ILE A 206 12.21 -6.16 -13.15
C ILE A 206 11.29 -7.36 -13.36
N SER A 207 11.78 -8.40 -14.06
CA SER A 207 11.20 -9.74 -13.98
C SER A 207 11.60 -10.37 -12.65
N GLU A 208 10.62 -10.73 -11.86
CA GLU A 208 10.82 -11.24 -10.51
C GLU A 208 10.97 -12.77 -10.45
N TYR A 209 11.07 -13.34 -9.22
CA TYR A 209 11.37 -14.76 -8.99
C TYR A 209 10.29 -15.71 -9.52
N ALA A 210 9.05 -15.27 -9.64
CA ALA A 210 8.00 -16.17 -10.08
C ALA A 210 7.58 -15.90 -11.54
N PRO A 211 7.14 -16.93 -12.27
CA PRO A 211 6.61 -16.77 -13.61
C PRO A 211 5.47 -15.75 -13.66
N GLY A 212 5.58 -14.73 -14.51
CA GLY A 212 4.61 -13.66 -14.65
C GLY A 212 4.61 -12.64 -13.50
N GLN A 213 5.60 -12.67 -12.62
CA GLN A 213 5.79 -11.66 -11.56
C GLN A 213 6.69 -10.52 -12.06
N VAL A 214 6.25 -9.30 -11.81
CA VAL A 214 6.91 -8.06 -12.21
C VAL A 214 7.02 -7.15 -10.99
N GLU A 215 8.15 -6.45 -10.86
CA GLU A 215 8.32 -5.34 -9.93
C GLU A 215 8.50 -4.04 -10.71
N ILE A 216 7.89 -2.95 -10.24
CA ILE A 216 8.18 -1.61 -10.74
C ILE A 216 8.44 -0.67 -9.56
N THR A 217 9.60 -0.02 -9.62
CA THR A 217 10.01 0.99 -8.66
C THR A 217 9.41 2.34 -9.02
N LEU A 218 8.81 3.01 -8.05
CA LEU A 218 8.41 4.42 -8.15
C LEU A 218 9.52 5.32 -7.57
N GLU A 219 9.77 6.46 -8.23
CA GLU A 219 10.77 7.42 -7.75
C GLU A 219 10.35 8.04 -6.41
N HIS A 220 11.32 8.38 -5.58
CA HIS A 220 11.09 9.01 -4.29
C HIS A 220 10.54 10.44 -4.39
N GLY A 221 9.76 10.84 -3.41
CA GLY A 221 9.16 12.16 -3.31
C GLY A 221 8.63 12.46 -1.91
N ASP A 222 7.93 13.58 -1.75
CA ASP A 222 7.19 13.87 -0.52
C ASP A 222 6.32 12.68 -0.13
N ALA A 223 6.35 12.29 1.14
CA ALA A 223 5.74 11.04 1.59
C ALA A 223 4.24 10.95 1.28
N LEU A 224 3.47 12.02 1.41
CA LEU A 224 2.05 12.01 1.10
C LEU A 224 1.81 11.84 -0.39
N GLN A 225 2.56 12.58 -1.22
CA GLN A 225 2.47 12.50 -2.68
C GLN A 225 2.89 11.11 -3.18
N ALA A 226 3.96 10.53 -2.63
CA ALA A 226 4.42 9.18 -3.00
C ALA A 226 3.35 8.13 -2.69
N MET A 227 2.64 8.23 -1.57
CA MET A 227 1.55 7.29 -1.24
C MET A 227 0.30 7.53 -2.10
N ASP A 228 -0.05 8.78 -2.40
CA ASP A 228 -1.11 9.10 -3.37
C ASP A 228 -0.79 8.50 -4.76
N GLN A 229 0.47 8.54 -5.18
CA GLN A 229 0.94 7.93 -6.43
C GLN A 229 0.91 6.41 -6.36
N ALA A 230 1.34 5.77 -5.26
CA ALA A 230 1.28 4.33 -5.08
C ALA A 230 -0.18 3.78 -5.16
N VAL A 231 -1.13 4.48 -4.55
CA VAL A 231 -2.57 4.15 -4.64
C VAL A 231 -3.07 4.21 -6.10
N ARG A 232 -2.77 5.30 -6.80
CA ARG A 232 -3.16 5.45 -8.21
C ARG A 232 -2.45 4.44 -9.09
N TYR A 233 -1.18 4.15 -8.82
CA TYR A 233 -0.38 3.16 -9.54
C TYR A 233 -0.99 1.75 -9.46
N LYS A 234 -1.34 1.26 -8.26
CA LYS A 234 -2.00 -0.07 -8.11
C LYS A 234 -3.27 -0.15 -8.95
N ARG A 235 -4.04 0.92 -9.01
CA ARG A 235 -5.26 1.00 -9.80
C ARG A 235 -4.98 1.03 -11.30
N LEU A 236 -3.99 1.82 -11.72
CA LEU A 236 -3.53 1.94 -13.10
C LEU A 236 -3.04 0.59 -13.63
N VAL A 237 -2.16 -0.10 -12.90
CA VAL A 237 -1.66 -1.43 -13.28
C VAL A 237 -2.81 -2.42 -13.52
N LYS A 238 -3.80 -2.47 -12.61
CA LYS A 238 -4.98 -3.32 -12.78
C LYS A 238 -5.79 -2.95 -14.03
N GLY A 239 -5.94 -1.67 -14.31
CA GLY A 239 -6.69 -1.17 -15.46
C GLY A 239 -6.00 -1.48 -16.79
N VAL A 240 -4.72 -1.22 -16.89
CA VAL A 240 -3.91 -1.50 -18.08
C VAL A 240 -3.83 -3.01 -18.32
N ALA A 241 -3.56 -3.82 -17.27
CA ALA A 241 -3.55 -5.28 -17.39
C ALA A 241 -4.89 -5.82 -17.94
N HIS A 242 -6.01 -5.29 -17.43
CA HIS A 242 -7.33 -5.67 -17.92
C HIS A 242 -7.54 -5.34 -19.40
N ALA A 243 -7.07 -4.18 -19.87
CA ALA A 243 -7.14 -3.80 -21.28
C ALA A 243 -6.32 -4.73 -22.20
N HIS A 244 -5.25 -5.34 -21.66
CA HIS A 244 -4.43 -6.36 -22.34
C HIS A 244 -4.95 -7.80 -22.15
N GLY A 245 -6.18 -8.00 -21.63
CA GLY A 245 -6.73 -9.35 -21.41
C GLY A 245 -6.08 -10.09 -20.24
N MET A 246 -5.38 -9.39 -19.36
CA MET A 246 -4.70 -9.91 -18.17
C MET A 246 -5.39 -9.43 -16.88
N GLN A 247 -4.99 -10.02 -15.76
CA GLN A 247 -5.38 -9.58 -14.41
C GLN A 247 -4.13 -9.31 -13.58
N ALA A 248 -3.89 -8.05 -13.19
CA ALA A 248 -2.83 -7.75 -12.22
C ALA A 248 -3.27 -8.12 -10.80
N CYS A 249 -2.44 -8.90 -10.11
CA CYS A 249 -2.70 -9.43 -8.77
C CYS A 249 -1.66 -8.91 -7.78
N PHE A 250 -2.13 -8.19 -6.75
CA PHE A 250 -1.33 -7.69 -5.63
C PHE A 250 -1.54 -8.49 -4.34
N MET A 251 -2.08 -9.72 -4.40
CA MET A 251 -2.13 -10.61 -3.24
C MET A 251 -0.71 -10.88 -2.74
N ALA A 252 -0.49 -10.90 -1.44
CA ALA A 252 0.82 -11.17 -0.88
C ALA A 252 1.37 -12.57 -1.25
N LYS A 253 0.49 -13.56 -1.42
CA LYS A 253 0.86 -14.94 -1.78
C LYS A 253 -0.21 -15.59 -2.66
N PRO A 254 -0.27 -15.30 -3.97
CA PRO A 254 -1.29 -15.89 -4.86
C PRO A 254 -1.08 -17.38 -5.12
N PHE A 255 0.18 -17.87 -5.03
CA PHE A 255 0.54 -19.26 -5.26
C PHE A 255 1.37 -19.79 -4.08
N ALA A 256 0.97 -20.93 -3.51
CA ALA A 256 1.64 -21.50 -2.33
C ALA A 256 3.11 -21.82 -2.57
N HIS A 257 3.47 -22.27 -3.78
CA HIS A 257 4.81 -22.76 -4.16
C HIS A 257 5.67 -21.73 -4.90
N LEU A 258 5.15 -20.54 -5.22
CA LEU A 258 5.89 -19.47 -5.90
C LEU A 258 6.23 -18.35 -4.92
N ALA A 259 7.01 -17.35 -5.36
CA ALA A 259 7.36 -16.19 -4.56
C ALA A 259 6.13 -15.39 -4.13
N GLY A 260 6.21 -14.74 -2.96
CA GLY A 260 5.22 -13.75 -2.54
C GLY A 260 5.42 -12.42 -3.24
N THR A 261 4.49 -11.49 -3.06
CA THR A 261 4.59 -10.11 -3.56
C THR A 261 4.79 -9.14 -2.40
N GLY A 262 5.80 -8.29 -2.49
CA GLY A 262 6.10 -7.24 -1.54
C GLY A 262 5.72 -5.86 -2.04
N MET A 263 5.62 -4.93 -1.10
CA MET A 263 5.68 -3.50 -1.31
C MET A 263 6.80 -2.96 -0.42
N HIS A 264 8.03 -2.93 -0.96
CA HIS A 264 9.13 -2.38 -0.20
C HIS A 264 8.99 -0.86 -0.15
N MET A 265 9.13 -0.31 1.06
CA MET A 265 8.96 1.12 1.28
C MET A 265 10.28 1.74 1.73
N HIS A 266 10.74 2.72 0.97
CA HIS A 266 11.98 3.44 1.26
C HIS A 266 11.66 4.72 2.02
N LEU A 267 12.48 5.05 3.02
CA LEU A 267 12.36 6.24 3.84
C LEU A 267 13.70 6.95 3.97
N SER A 268 13.72 8.24 3.67
CA SER A 268 14.70 9.20 4.18
C SER A 268 14.00 10.40 4.83
N LEU A 269 14.73 11.13 5.64
CA LEU A 269 14.25 12.38 6.24
C LEU A 269 15.09 13.54 5.70
N ALA A 270 14.44 14.61 5.29
CA ALA A 270 15.09 15.83 4.87
C ALA A 270 14.89 16.94 5.93
N ASP A 271 15.76 17.94 5.92
CA ASP A 271 15.52 19.22 6.60
C ASP A 271 14.64 20.15 5.75
N ALA A 272 14.35 21.34 6.26
CA ALA A 272 13.56 22.35 5.54
C ALA A 272 14.23 22.86 4.25
N ALA A 273 15.53 22.67 4.08
CA ALA A 273 16.28 23.01 2.88
C ALA A 273 16.36 21.87 1.87
N GLY A 274 15.80 20.68 2.21
CA GLY A 274 15.80 19.49 1.35
C GLY A 274 17.05 18.62 1.48
N ASN A 275 17.94 18.88 2.45
CA ASN A 275 19.13 18.06 2.65
C ASN A 275 18.75 16.75 3.34
N ASN A 276 19.27 15.63 2.85
CA ASN A 276 19.03 14.31 3.45
C ASN A 276 19.75 14.17 4.81
N LEU A 277 19.00 14.09 5.89
CA LEU A 277 19.50 13.97 7.27
C LEU A 277 20.10 12.58 7.58
N PHE A 278 19.86 11.60 6.71
CA PHE A 278 20.46 10.26 6.79
C PHE A 278 21.80 10.17 6.06
N ALA A 279 22.18 11.19 5.26
CA ALA A 279 23.40 11.19 4.47
C ALA A 279 24.65 11.01 5.34
N SER A 280 25.47 9.99 5.04
CA SER A 280 26.65 9.64 5.83
C SER A 280 27.65 8.81 5.02
N GLN A 281 28.95 9.02 5.25
CA GLN A 281 30.01 8.11 4.77
C GLN A 281 30.00 6.78 5.53
N ASP A 282 29.52 6.76 6.77
CA ASP A 282 29.24 5.51 7.47
C ASP A 282 28.11 4.75 6.75
N LYS A 283 28.38 3.51 6.38
CA LYS A 283 27.39 2.65 5.70
C LYS A 283 26.16 2.37 6.57
N ALA A 284 26.30 2.36 7.87
CA ALA A 284 25.22 2.22 8.85
C ALA A 284 24.39 3.52 9.05
N GLY A 285 24.75 4.59 8.36
CA GLY A 285 24.05 5.87 8.40
C GLY A 285 24.37 6.75 9.61
N THR A 286 23.65 7.87 9.72
CA THR A 286 23.75 8.81 10.84
C THR A 286 23.15 8.21 12.13
N PRO A 287 23.44 8.79 13.31
CA PRO A 287 22.69 8.45 14.54
C PRO A 287 21.18 8.59 14.37
N LEU A 288 20.72 9.61 13.63
CA LEU A 288 19.29 9.81 13.34
C LEU A 288 18.68 8.64 12.56
N LEU A 289 19.38 8.13 11.52
CA LEU A 289 18.95 6.96 10.78
C LEU A 289 18.85 5.74 11.69
N ARG A 290 19.87 5.50 12.53
CA ARG A 290 19.87 4.35 13.46
C ARG A 290 18.73 4.45 14.49
N GLN A 291 18.45 5.63 15.01
CA GLN A 291 17.31 5.85 15.91
C GLN A 291 15.97 5.56 15.20
N ALA A 292 15.81 5.99 13.94
CA ALA A 292 14.63 5.66 13.15
C ALA A 292 14.48 4.15 12.95
N VAL A 293 15.57 3.46 12.61
CA VAL A 293 15.61 1.97 12.52
C VAL A 293 15.17 1.34 13.84
N ALA A 294 15.73 1.79 14.97
CA ALA A 294 15.41 1.24 16.29
C ALA A 294 13.93 1.40 16.64
N GLY A 295 13.34 2.55 16.33
CA GLY A 295 11.90 2.79 16.52
C GLY A 295 11.04 1.83 15.68
N MET A 296 11.39 1.64 14.40
CA MET A 296 10.68 0.70 13.54
C MET A 296 10.80 -0.74 14.06
N LEU A 297 11.99 -1.20 14.45
CA LEU A 297 12.18 -2.56 15.00
C LEU A 297 11.35 -2.77 16.27
N ARG A 298 11.37 -1.82 17.20
CA ARG A 298 10.63 -1.89 18.46
C ARG A 298 9.13 -2.06 18.27
N HIS A 299 8.56 -1.35 17.29
CA HIS A 299 7.11 -1.34 17.04
C HIS A 299 6.67 -2.22 15.88
N LEU A 300 7.60 -3.01 15.29
CA LEU A 300 7.30 -3.83 14.11
C LEU A 300 6.22 -4.89 14.41
N ARG A 301 6.29 -5.55 15.57
CA ARG A 301 5.29 -6.52 16.01
C ARG A 301 3.93 -5.89 16.18
N ASP A 302 3.87 -4.72 16.81
CA ASP A 302 2.63 -4.00 17.11
C ASP A 302 1.94 -3.47 15.85
N SER A 303 2.72 -3.16 14.81
CA SER A 303 2.22 -2.62 13.54
C SER A 303 2.08 -3.65 12.43
N LEU A 304 2.38 -4.92 12.69
CA LEU A 304 2.45 -5.95 11.64
C LEU A 304 1.14 -6.09 10.87
N LEU A 305 -0.02 -5.95 11.52
CA LEU A 305 -1.32 -6.01 10.86
C LEU A 305 -1.54 -4.88 9.85
N LEU A 306 -0.86 -3.74 9.98
CA LEU A 306 -0.90 -2.63 9.01
C LEU A 306 -0.09 -2.94 7.75
N PHE A 307 0.91 -3.83 7.86
CA PHE A 307 1.75 -4.30 6.76
C PHE A 307 1.24 -5.60 6.12
N CYS A 308 0.52 -6.40 6.89
CA CYS A 308 0.03 -7.72 6.55
C CYS A 308 -1.45 -7.84 6.96
N PRO A 309 -2.39 -7.22 6.19
CA PRO A 309 -3.73 -6.93 6.67
C PRO A 309 -4.72 -8.10 6.66
N ASN A 310 -4.34 -9.29 6.18
CA ASN A 310 -5.26 -10.42 6.02
C ASN A 310 -4.53 -11.78 6.10
N ALA A 311 -5.30 -12.88 6.15
CA ALA A 311 -4.77 -14.23 6.26
C ALA A 311 -3.76 -14.61 5.16
N ASN A 312 -3.95 -14.13 3.94
CA ASN A 312 -3.06 -14.41 2.81
C ASN A 312 -1.69 -13.75 2.99
N SER A 313 -1.62 -12.57 3.63
CA SER A 313 -0.38 -11.83 3.88
C SER A 313 0.65 -12.67 4.64
N PHE A 314 0.21 -13.45 5.63
CA PHE A 314 1.07 -14.29 6.47
C PHE A 314 1.64 -15.52 5.75
N ARG A 315 1.03 -15.95 4.64
CA ARG A 315 1.55 -17.05 3.81
C ARG A 315 2.86 -16.69 3.09
N ARG A 316 3.19 -15.38 3.02
CA ARG A 316 4.44 -14.87 2.46
C ARG A 316 5.64 -15.15 3.37
N PHE A 317 5.42 -15.26 4.69
CA PHE A 317 6.48 -15.47 5.68
C PHE A 317 7.01 -16.90 5.68
N GLN A 318 8.03 -17.14 4.88
CA GLN A 318 8.71 -18.44 4.75
C GLN A 318 10.23 -18.24 4.83
N ALA A 319 10.96 -19.16 5.44
CA ALA A 319 12.42 -19.09 5.48
C ALA A 319 13.00 -19.06 4.06
N ASN A 320 14.04 -18.28 3.84
CA ASN A 320 14.74 -18.14 2.56
C ASN A 320 13.86 -17.64 1.39
N SER A 321 12.80 -16.89 1.70
CA SER A 321 11.88 -16.34 0.70
C SER A 321 12.05 -14.82 0.45
N TYR A 322 13.10 -14.22 1.01
CA TYR A 322 13.32 -12.76 1.06
C TYR A 322 12.20 -11.96 1.76
N ALA A 323 11.18 -12.63 2.31
CA ALA A 323 10.24 -12.03 3.26
C ALA A 323 10.80 -12.25 4.69
N PRO A 324 11.17 -11.17 5.40
CA PRO A 324 11.83 -11.29 6.70
C PRO A 324 10.87 -11.87 7.77
N LEU A 325 11.42 -12.66 8.70
CA LEU A 325 10.64 -13.32 9.76
C LEU A 325 10.87 -12.71 11.15
N ALA A 326 11.78 -11.75 11.29
CA ALA A 326 12.24 -11.25 12.57
C ALA A 326 12.49 -9.74 12.55
N PRO A 327 12.37 -9.03 13.68
CA PRO A 327 12.68 -7.61 13.77
C PRO A 327 14.21 -7.40 13.73
N THR A 328 14.79 -7.45 12.55
CA THR A 328 16.23 -7.35 12.32
C THR A 328 16.55 -6.24 11.31
N TRP A 329 17.77 -5.70 11.38
CA TRP A 329 18.26 -4.72 10.42
C TRP A 329 19.68 -5.04 9.97
N GLY A 330 20.08 -4.53 8.82
CA GLY A 330 21.42 -4.74 8.30
C GLY A 330 21.77 -3.78 7.16
N VAL A 331 23.08 -3.64 6.93
CA VAL A 331 23.62 -2.86 5.84
C VAL A 331 23.72 -3.77 4.61
N ASP A 332 23.10 -3.35 3.53
CA ASP A 332 23.06 -4.06 2.24
C ASP A 332 22.67 -5.55 2.32
N ASN A 333 21.77 -5.87 3.25
CA ASN A 333 21.33 -7.23 3.55
C ASN A 333 19.84 -7.39 3.22
N ARG A 334 19.49 -8.25 2.24
CA ARG A 334 18.10 -8.51 1.83
C ARG A 334 17.37 -9.56 2.67
N THR A 335 18.01 -10.14 3.68
CA THR A 335 17.41 -11.15 4.55
C THR A 335 16.85 -10.58 5.87
N VAL A 336 16.90 -9.25 6.05
CA VAL A 336 16.45 -8.53 7.25
C VAL A 336 15.19 -7.71 6.98
N SER A 337 14.49 -7.32 8.03
CA SER A 337 13.26 -6.50 7.96
C SER A 337 13.52 -5.07 7.53
N LEU A 338 14.63 -4.47 8.00
CA LEU A 338 15.04 -3.11 7.67
C LEU A 338 16.45 -3.14 7.08
N ARG A 339 16.54 -2.84 5.81
CA ARG A 339 17.81 -2.77 5.10
C ARG A 339 18.24 -1.31 4.96
N VAL A 340 19.51 -1.02 5.20
CA VAL A 340 20.14 0.23 4.79
C VAL A 340 20.89 -0.05 3.51
N PRO A 341 20.37 0.31 2.32
CA PRO A 341 21.02 -0.02 1.06
C PRO A 341 22.38 0.62 0.90
N GLY A 342 23.27 -0.05 0.17
CA GLY A 342 24.55 0.50 -0.28
C GLY A 342 24.36 1.73 -1.18
N GLY A 343 25.46 2.26 -1.72
CA GLY A 343 25.43 3.39 -2.64
C GLY A 343 26.04 4.67 -2.08
N PRO A 344 25.87 5.82 -2.78
CA PRO A 344 26.45 7.09 -2.39
C PRO A 344 25.99 7.54 -1.00
N ALA A 345 26.85 8.25 -0.28
CA ALA A 345 26.53 8.80 1.05
C ALA A 345 25.27 9.69 1.04
N SER A 346 25.06 10.46 -0.03
CA SER A 346 23.91 11.36 -0.19
C SER A 346 22.57 10.65 -0.36
N SER A 347 22.57 9.39 -0.83
CA SER A 347 21.36 8.59 -1.05
C SER A 347 21.03 7.64 0.10
N ARG A 348 21.63 7.82 1.27
CA ARG A 348 21.39 6.96 2.43
C ARG A 348 19.92 7.00 2.85
N HIS A 349 19.31 5.84 2.99
CA HIS A 349 17.90 5.68 3.35
C HIS A 349 17.66 4.31 4.01
N ILE A 350 16.45 4.07 4.48
CA ILE A 350 16.00 2.80 5.07
C ILE A 350 15.00 2.17 4.11
N GLU A 351 15.17 0.90 3.81
CA GLU A 351 14.21 0.07 3.07
C GLU A 351 13.47 -0.84 4.06
N HIS A 352 12.16 -0.63 4.18
CA HIS A 352 11.26 -1.48 4.98
C HIS A 352 10.70 -2.60 4.10
N ARG A 353 10.99 -3.87 4.44
CA ARG A 353 10.76 -5.04 3.59
C ARG A 353 9.61 -5.96 4.03
N ILE A 354 8.93 -5.62 5.13
CA ILE A 354 7.85 -6.46 5.69
C ILE A 354 6.57 -6.36 4.90
N CYS A 355 6.27 -5.18 4.36
CA CYS A 355 4.98 -4.87 3.78
C CYS A 355 4.65 -5.76 2.58
N GLY A 356 3.48 -6.38 2.58
CA GLY A 356 2.92 -7.06 1.41
C GLY A 356 2.36 -6.07 0.40
N ALA A 357 2.33 -6.45 -0.88
CA ALA A 357 1.74 -5.63 -1.94
C ALA A 357 0.22 -5.43 -1.76
N ASP A 358 -0.42 -6.22 -0.91
CA ASP A 358 -1.84 -6.14 -0.54
C ASP A 358 -2.13 -5.06 0.52
N ALA A 359 -1.12 -4.54 1.21
CA ALA A 359 -1.30 -3.53 2.24
C ALA A 359 -1.83 -2.19 1.68
N ASN A 360 -2.47 -1.42 2.58
CA ASN A 360 -2.85 -0.03 2.30
C ASN A 360 -1.61 0.87 2.39
N PRO A 361 -1.19 1.54 1.30
CA PRO A 361 0.03 2.36 1.30
C PRO A 361 0.03 3.47 2.36
N TYR A 362 -1.12 4.11 2.61
CA TYR A 362 -1.22 5.18 3.62
C TYR A 362 -0.97 4.67 5.03
N LEU A 363 -1.57 3.53 5.39
CA LEU A 363 -1.44 2.96 6.74
C LEU A 363 -0.04 2.40 6.98
N ALA A 364 0.52 1.75 5.96
CA ALA A 364 1.89 1.24 6.03
C ALA A 364 2.90 2.38 6.21
N ALA A 365 2.78 3.45 5.41
CA ALA A 365 3.64 4.64 5.55
C ALA A 365 3.46 5.32 6.90
N ALA A 366 2.20 5.48 7.38
CA ALA A 366 1.94 6.09 8.68
C ALA A 366 2.61 5.31 9.82
N ALA A 367 2.54 3.96 9.79
CA ALA A 367 3.18 3.12 10.79
C ALA A 367 4.72 3.24 10.77
N ILE A 368 5.32 3.21 9.57
CA ILE A 368 6.78 3.40 9.38
C ILE A 368 7.22 4.76 9.92
N LEU A 369 6.53 5.82 9.54
CA LEU A 369 6.87 7.18 9.94
C LEU A 369 6.68 7.41 11.45
N ALA A 370 5.58 6.95 12.03
CA ALA A 370 5.31 7.09 13.45
C ALA A 370 6.32 6.32 14.31
N ALA A 371 6.68 5.09 13.90
CA ALA A 371 7.67 4.28 14.57
C ALA A 371 9.07 4.91 14.49
N SER A 372 9.45 5.42 13.30
CA SER A 372 10.71 6.17 13.09
C SER A 372 10.79 7.40 13.99
N HIS A 373 9.71 8.19 14.02
CA HIS A 373 9.63 9.40 14.82
C HIS A 373 9.77 9.10 16.31
N ARG A 374 9.11 8.03 16.81
CA ARG A 374 9.24 7.59 18.20
C ARG A 374 10.68 7.20 18.53
N GLY A 375 11.34 6.43 17.65
CA GLY A 375 12.74 6.04 17.84
C GLY A 375 13.70 7.23 17.91
N ILE A 376 13.49 8.25 17.08
CA ILE A 376 14.25 9.49 17.08
C ILE A 376 14.02 10.27 18.37
N ARG A 377 12.78 10.49 18.79
CA ARG A 377 12.45 11.24 20.01
C ARG A 377 12.96 10.57 21.27
N GLU A 378 12.92 9.24 21.34
CA GLU A 378 13.43 8.46 22.47
C GLU A 378 14.94 8.15 22.37
N ARG A 379 15.60 8.51 21.25
CA ARG A 379 17.01 8.24 20.97
C ARG A 379 17.37 6.76 21.11
N LEU A 380 16.51 5.90 20.55
CA LEU A 380 16.68 4.46 20.65
C LEU A 380 17.92 3.97 19.90
N ASP A 381 18.47 2.83 20.34
CA ASP A 381 19.58 2.14 19.67
C ASP A 381 19.07 0.83 19.06
N PRO A 382 19.29 0.59 17.75
CA PRO A 382 18.88 -0.66 17.10
C PRO A 382 19.80 -1.86 17.42
N GLY A 383 20.89 -1.67 18.15
CA GLY A 383 21.93 -2.66 18.32
C GLY A 383 22.77 -2.89 17.05
N ALA A 384 23.56 -3.94 17.03
CA ALA A 384 24.43 -4.25 15.91
C ALA A 384 23.63 -4.70 14.68
N PRO A 385 24.03 -4.31 13.45
CA PRO A 385 23.44 -4.82 12.22
C PRO A 385 23.72 -6.32 12.05
N VAL A 386 22.75 -7.03 11.46
CA VAL A 386 22.94 -8.44 11.09
C VAL A 386 23.85 -8.55 9.88
N GLU A 387 24.90 -9.33 10.00
CA GLU A 387 25.80 -9.71 8.92
C GLU A 387 25.50 -11.15 8.46
N GLY A 388 25.46 -11.37 7.14
CA GLY A 388 25.15 -12.67 6.56
C GLY A 388 23.65 -13.02 6.62
N ASN A 389 23.31 -14.29 6.82
CA ASN A 389 21.93 -14.77 6.74
C ASN A 389 21.12 -14.41 7.99
N GLY A 390 20.21 -13.44 7.86
CA GLY A 390 19.33 -12.98 8.93
C GLY A 390 18.34 -14.03 9.43
N TYR A 391 17.94 -14.99 8.60
CA TYR A 391 17.06 -16.08 9.03
C TYR A 391 17.71 -17.01 10.07
N ALA A 392 19.04 -17.20 9.98
CA ALA A 392 19.76 -18.07 10.89
C ALA A 392 20.13 -17.39 12.22
N GLN A 393 20.08 -16.06 12.27
CA GLN A 393 20.54 -15.28 13.42
C GLN A 393 19.40 -14.69 14.25
N ALA A 394 18.15 -14.87 13.80
CA ALA A 394 16.98 -14.31 14.47
C ALA A 394 16.74 -15.06 15.81
N THR A 395 16.69 -14.31 16.90
CA THR A 395 16.36 -14.81 18.25
C THR A 395 14.89 -14.56 18.61
N GLU A 396 14.24 -13.64 17.94
CA GLU A 396 12.83 -13.29 18.08
C GLU A 396 12.15 -13.35 16.72
N HIS A 397 10.91 -13.86 16.67
CA HIS A 397 10.13 -13.95 15.43
C HIS A 397 8.89 -13.05 15.48
N LEU A 398 8.54 -12.52 14.32
CA LEU A 398 7.28 -11.82 14.13
C LEU A 398 6.10 -12.81 14.19
N PRO A 399 4.88 -12.34 14.52
CA PRO A 399 3.68 -13.15 14.36
C PRO A 399 3.58 -13.75 12.96
N THR A 400 3.25 -15.03 12.88
CA THR A 400 3.12 -15.76 11.61
C THR A 400 1.66 -16.04 11.23
N ASP A 401 0.72 -15.50 11.98
CA ASP A 401 -0.71 -15.65 11.74
C ASP A 401 -1.47 -14.33 11.99
N TRP A 402 -2.63 -14.25 11.36
CA TRP A 402 -3.46 -13.06 11.35
C TRP A 402 -4.02 -12.69 12.74
N LEU A 403 -4.47 -13.68 13.52
CA LEU A 403 -5.06 -13.43 14.84
C LEU A 403 -4.05 -12.86 15.83
N THR A 404 -2.84 -13.45 15.86
CA THR A 404 -1.76 -12.99 16.73
C THR A 404 -1.34 -11.55 16.41
N ALA A 405 -1.27 -11.19 15.12
CA ALA A 405 -0.95 -9.83 14.72
C ALA A 405 -2.09 -8.85 15.05
N LEU A 406 -3.34 -9.27 14.92
CA LEU A 406 -4.51 -8.48 15.27
C LEU A 406 -4.55 -8.21 16.79
N ASP A 407 -4.29 -9.23 17.61
CA ASP A 407 -4.20 -9.10 19.07
C ASP A 407 -3.03 -8.19 19.50
N ALA A 408 -1.89 -8.27 18.81
CA ALA A 408 -0.75 -7.42 19.09
C ALA A 408 -1.08 -5.94 18.84
N LEU A 409 -1.68 -5.62 17.69
CA LEU A 409 -2.10 -4.26 17.34
C LEU A 409 -3.14 -3.72 18.34
N GLU A 410 -4.13 -4.53 18.72
CA GLU A 410 -5.23 -4.14 19.64
C GLU A 410 -4.71 -3.77 21.04
N ARG A 411 -3.70 -4.50 21.54
CA ARG A 411 -3.08 -4.28 22.86
C ARG A 411 -2.03 -3.16 22.86
N SER A 412 -1.62 -2.68 21.71
CA SER A 412 -0.56 -1.69 21.61
C SER A 412 -1.03 -0.27 21.95
N HIS A 413 -0.57 0.26 23.08
CA HIS A 413 -0.76 1.66 23.43
C HIS A 413 -0.11 2.60 22.42
N TRP A 414 1.08 2.24 21.94
CA TRP A 414 1.76 3.02 20.91
C TRP A 414 0.95 3.13 19.62
N ALA A 415 0.37 2.03 19.15
CA ALA A 415 -0.43 2.04 17.93
C ALA A 415 -1.68 2.93 18.06
N ARG A 416 -2.34 2.95 19.24
CA ARG A 416 -3.47 3.84 19.54
C ARG A 416 -3.06 5.31 19.47
N GLU A 417 -1.93 5.66 20.05
CA GLU A 417 -1.37 7.01 20.00
C GLU A 417 -0.99 7.40 18.56
N ALA A 418 -0.28 6.53 17.85
CA ALA A 418 0.27 6.78 16.53
C ALA A 418 -0.81 6.87 15.43
N MET A 419 -1.72 5.90 15.39
CA MET A 419 -2.78 5.84 14.36
C MET A 419 -4.01 6.68 14.73
N GLY A 420 -4.15 7.08 15.98
CA GLY A 420 -5.33 7.72 16.53
C GLY A 420 -6.37 6.72 17.02
N GLU A 421 -6.80 6.87 18.27
CA GLU A 421 -7.67 5.90 18.96
C GLU A 421 -8.93 5.57 18.17
N ARG A 422 -9.66 6.57 17.70
CA ARG A 422 -10.92 6.38 16.97
C ARG A 422 -10.72 5.69 15.61
N PHE A 423 -9.63 5.99 14.90
CA PHE A 423 -9.29 5.27 13.67
C PHE A 423 -9.01 3.79 13.97
N LEU A 424 -8.17 3.55 14.97
CA LEU A 424 -7.76 2.18 15.31
C LEU A 424 -8.95 1.34 15.78
N ASP A 425 -9.89 1.91 16.53
CA ASP A 425 -11.13 1.23 16.93
C ASP A 425 -11.96 0.78 15.72
N VAL A 426 -12.16 1.65 14.74
CA VAL A 426 -12.84 1.28 13.49
C VAL A 426 -12.07 0.18 12.74
N TYR A 427 -10.77 0.37 12.56
CA TYR A 427 -9.92 -0.58 11.84
C TYR A 427 -9.93 -1.98 12.48
N LEU A 428 -9.77 -2.06 13.79
CA LEU A 428 -9.81 -3.32 14.53
C LEU A 428 -11.17 -4.02 14.44
N LYS A 429 -12.28 -3.28 14.50
CA LYS A 429 -13.62 -3.85 14.32
C LYS A 429 -13.82 -4.43 12.93
N VAL A 430 -13.37 -3.72 11.90
CA VAL A 430 -13.36 -4.23 10.51
C VAL A 430 -12.52 -5.50 10.42
N LYS A 431 -11.28 -5.49 10.92
CA LYS A 431 -10.38 -6.65 10.86
C LYS A 431 -10.88 -7.85 11.69
N ARG A 432 -11.52 -7.62 12.82
CA ARG A 432 -12.21 -8.67 13.61
C ARG A 432 -13.40 -9.28 12.85
N ALA A 433 -14.17 -8.45 12.14
CA ALA A 433 -15.29 -8.93 11.34
C ALA A 433 -14.78 -9.80 10.16
N GLU A 434 -13.78 -9.33 9.44
CA GLU A 434 -13.13 -10.08 8.36
C GLU A 434 -12.53 -11.39 8.85
N TYR A 435 -11.85 -11.39 10.00
CA TYR A 435 -11.31 -12.61 10.59
C TYR A 435 -12.41 -13.63 10.89
N ARG A 436 -13.54 -13.19 11.49
CA ARG A 436 -14.68 -14.09 11.76
C ARG A 436 -15.31 -14.64 10.49
N GLN A 437 -15.49 -13.80 9.45
CA GLN A 437 -15.99 -14.24 8.14
C GLN A 437 -15.07 -15.28 7.51
N PHE A 438 -13.77 -15.02 7.51
CA PHE A 438 -12.77 -15.93 6.95
C PHE A 438 -12.75 -17.28 7.69
N MET A 439 -12.83 -17.28 9.02
CA MET A 439 -12.83 -18.50 9.85
C MET A 439 -14.16 -19.26 9.80
N ALA A 440 -15.25 -18.63 9.41
CA ALA A 440 -16.53 -19.29 9.21
C ALA A 440 -16.65 -20.03 7.86
N GLU A 441 -15.74 -19.75 6.92
CA GLU A 441 -15.72 -20.39 5.61
C GLU A 441 -15.21 -21.82 5.73
N VAL A 442 -16.00 -22.80 5.23
CA VAL A 442 -15.58 -24.19 5.11
C VAL A 442 -14.90 -24.39 3.76
N SER A 443 -13.59 -24.51 3.78
CA SER A 443 -12.76 -24.57 2.57
C SER A 443 -12.60 -26.00 2.02
N GLU A 444 -12.15 -26.12 0.78
CA GLU A 444 -11.74 -27.43 0.21
C GLU A 444 -10.67 -28.12 1.05
N GLN A 445 -9.81 -27.36 1.74
CA GLN A 445 -8.78 -27.86 2.62
C GLN A 445 -9.38 -28.57 3.84
N ASP A 446 -10.48 -28.06 4.41
CA ASP A 446 -11.18 -28.68 5.54
C ASP A 446 -11.74 -30.05 5.12
N TRP A 447 -12.39 -30.12 3.96
CA TRP A 447 -12.89 -31.41 3.42
C TRP A 447 -11.74 -32.39 3.17
N ARG A 448 -10.64 -31.93 2.58
CA ARG A 448 -9.47 -32.78 2.30
C ARG A 448 -8.88 -33.38 3.57
N TRP A 449 -8.84 -32.63 4.66
CA TRP A 449 -8.21 -33.04 5.91
C TRP A 449 -9.17 -33.79 6.84
N TYR A 450 -10.42 -33.35 6.95
CA TYR A 450 -11.29 -33.80 8.04
C TYR A 450 -12.43 -34.69 7.59
N LEU A 451 -12.87 -34.68 6.31
CA LEU A 451 -14.06 -35.38 5.86
C LEU A 451 -14.07 -36.89 6.19
N HIS A 452 -12.91 -37.53 6.19
CA HIS A 452 -12.76 -38.95 6.47
C HIS A 452 -11.98 -39.27 7.75
N GLN A 453 -11.40 -38.27 8.40
CA GLN A 453 -10.52 -38.49 9.56
C GLN A 453 -11.14 -38.00 10.88
N ALA A 454 -12.10 -37.09 10.83
CA ALA A 454 -12.77 -36.55 12.00
C ALA A 454 -14.01 -37.38 12.38
#